data_212a116ef31c4541df9ebbf84d91d558
#
_entry.id   212a116ef31c4541df9ebbf84d91d558
#
_cell.length_a   1.000
_cell.length_b   1.000
_cell.length_c   1.000
_cell.angle_alpha   90.00
_cell.angle_beta   90.00
_cell.angle_gamma   90.00
#
_symmetry.space_group_name_H-M   'P 1'
#
loop_
_entity.id
_entity.type
_entity.pdbx_description
1 polymer ?
#
loop_
_entity_poly.entity_id
_entity_poly.type
_entity_poly.pdbx_seq_one_letter_code
_entity_poly.pdbx_strand_id
1 'polypeptide(L)'
;MAKVRASVSEPATQQHVTEMSAAVSGSPASTAGKWPTSRLRYGLPIVVFGALALMLSWALNRDPHEIPSALIGHPVPQFALPPVKGRTLGLSNVDLKDEVSLVNVFASWCVECRTEHPLLLQLKADGSLPIHGLNYKDSPDEASRWLNTFGDPYTRTGADLNGRVAIDWGVYGVPETFVITKDSRIAHKQIGPLSPEALESTILPLIRRLQQQ
;
A
#
# COMPACT_ATOMS: atom_id res chain seq x y z
N MET A 1 -9.16 19.50 -70.04
CA MET A 1 -9.89 20.66 -70.61
C MET A 1 -9.71 21.79 -69.61
N ALA A 2 -9.06 22.80 -70.18
CA ALA A 2 -9.16 24.27 -70.05
C ALA A 2 -8.85 24.82 -68.66
N LYS A 3 -7.68 25.45 -68.38
CA LYS A 3 -7.02 26.66 -68.93
C LYS A 3 -7.84 27.94 -68.72
N VAL A 4 -7.28 28.92 -67.93
CA VAL A 4 -7.05 30.35 -68.23
C VAL A 4 -6.61 31.01 -66.92
N ARG A 5 -5.44 31.51 -66.66
CA ARG A 5 -4.54 32.61 -67.08
C ARG A 5 -5.19 33.99 -67.08
N ALA A 6 -4.67 34.91 -66.30
CA ALA A 6 -4.14 36.25 -66.64
C ALA A 6 -3.99 37.06 -65.34
N SER A 7 -2.89 37.57 -64.91
CA SER A 7 -1.87 38.50 -65.39
C SER A 7 -2.21 39.98 -65.08
N VAL A 8 -1.23 40.63 -64.41
CA VAL A 8 -0.65 41.98 -64.66
C VAL A 8 -1.44 43.16 -64.08
N SER A 9 -0.88 44.04 -63.24
CA SER A 9 0.16 45.02 -63.53
C SER A 9 0.40 45.95 -62.32
N GLU A 10 1.65 46.20 -62.10
CA GLU A 10 2.20 47.39 -61.41
C GLU A 10 2.03 48.67 -62.28
N PRO A 11 2.09 49.92 -61.73
CA PRO A 11 3.40 50.57 -61.68
C PRO A 11 3.63 51.55 -60.52
N ALA A 12 4.90 51.80 -60.39
CA ALA A 12 5.65 52.75 -59.63
C ALA A 12 5.30 54.25 -59.83
N THR A 13 5.73 55.11 -58.90
CA THR A 13 6.41 56.37 -59.12
C THR A 13 6.59 57.13 -57.81
N GLN A 14 7.81 57.25 -57.31
CA GLN A 14 8.75 58.33 -57.19
C GLN A 14 8.43 59.51 -56.25
N GLN A 15 9.37 59.61 -55.32
CA GLN A 15 10.18 60.79 -54.90
C GLN A 15 9.49 62.06 -54.38
N HIS A 16 9.84 62.48 -53.16
CA HIS A 16 10.49 63.77 -52.95
C HIS A 16 11.27 63.81 -51.61
N VAL A 17 12.56 64.17 -51.76
CA VAL A 17 13.51 64.52 -50.73
C VAL A 17 13.21 65.91 -50.26
N THR A 18 13.26 66.21 -48.96
CA THR A 18 13.76 67.49 -48.44
C THR A 18 14.32 67.31 -47.05
N GLU A 19 15.59 67.66 -46.94
CA GLU A 19 16.37 67.87 -45.70
C GLU A 19 15.81 69.06 -44.90
N MET A 20 16.00 69.00 -43.57
CA MET A 20 16.69 70.05 -42.79
C MET A 20 16.65 69.67 -41.30
N SER A 21 17.81 69.35 -40.80
CA SER A 21 18.70 69.99 -39.83
C SER A 21 18.16 70.34 -38.44
N ALA A 22 18.88 69.79 -37.48
CA ALA A 22 19.33 70.26 -36.16
C ALA A 22 18.28 70.55 -35.04
N ALA A 23 18.44 69.77 -33.95
CA ALA A 23 18.86 70.29 -32.65
C ALA A 23 19.11 69.17 -31.64
N VAL A 24 20.31 69.15 -31.13
CA VAL A 24 20.81 68.39 -29.98
C VAL A 24 20.07 68.78 -28.71
N SER A 25 19.50 67.81 -28.00
CA SER A 25 19.26 67.96 -26.57
C SER A 25 19.44 66.61 -25.91
N GLY A 26 20.57 66.50 -25.19
CA GLY A 26 20.90 65.30 -24.42
C GLY A 26 20.00 65.14 -23.22
N SER A 27 19.52 63.91 -23.03
CA SER A 27 18.96 63.46 -21.77
C SER A 27 19.68 62.21 -21.34
N PRO A 28 20.08 62.09 -20.07
CA PRO A 28 20.88 60.95 -19.62
C PRO A 28 20.08 59.66 -19.67
N ALA A 29 20.67 58.67 -20.31
CA ALA A 29 20.17 57.30 -20.32
C ALA A 29 20.16 56.73 -18.89
N SER A 30 18.97 56.63 -18.32
CA SER A 30 18.74 55.79 -17.16
C SER A 30 18.95 54.35 -17.56
N THR A 31 20.09 53.78 -17.21
CA THR A 31 20.38 52.35 -17.26
C THR A 31 19.57 51.66 -16.17
N ALA A 32 18.30 51.47 -16.38
CA ALA A 32 17.51 50.53 -15.62
C ALA A 32 18.02 49.11 -15.99
N GLY A 33 18.84 48.57 -15.12
CA GLY A 33 19.35 47.21 -15.24
C GLY A 33 18.17 46.22 -15.34
N LYS A 34 17.97 45.68 -16.53
CA LYS A 34 17.08 44.57 -16.73
C LYS A 34 17.68 43.38 -16.03
N TRP A 35 17.19 43.09 -14.85
CA TRP A 35 17.48 41.81 -14.16
C TRP A 35 17.01 40.67 -15.06
N PRO A 36 17.84 39.63 -15.29
CA PRO A 36 17.45 38.54 -16.19
C PRO A 36 16.34 37.70 -15.55
N THR A 37 15.08 38.11 -15.79
CA THR A 37 13.87 37.41 -15.33
C THR A 37 13.71 36.04 -15.96
N SER A 38 14.53 35.70 -16.97
CA SER A 38 14.44 34.38 -17.65
C SER A 38 14.95 33.22 -16.78
N ARG A 39 15.93 33.46 -15.90
CA ARG A 39 16.46 32.38 -15.04
C ARG A 39 15.50 32.00 -13.91
N LEU A 40 14.72 32.93 -13.41
CA LEU A 40 13.70 32.69 -12.38
C LEU A 40 12.53 31.86 -12.92
N ARG A 41 12.24 31.98 -14.21
CA ARG A 41 11.16 31.25 -14.90
C ARG A 41 11.41 29.73 -14.95
N TYR A 42 12.69 29.33 -15.02
CA TYR A 42 13.09 27.90 -15.05
C TYR A 42 13.52 27.40 -13.66
N GLY A 43 13.94 28.30 -12.78
CA GLY A 43 14.33 27.93 -11.41
C GLY A 43 13.15 27.50 -10.54
N LEU A 44 12.02 28.21 -10.66
CA LEU A 44 10.82 27.89 -9.86
C LEU A 44 10.29 26.47 -10.09
N PRO A 45 10.08 25.99 -11.32
CA PRO A 45 9.61 24.62 -11.54
C PRO A 45 10.64 23.56 -11.07
N ILE A 46 11.93 23.82 -11.17
CA ILE A 46 12.97 22.90 -10.67
C ILE A 46 12.91 22.80 -9.14
N VAL A 47 12.77 23.93 -8.45
CA VAL A 47 12.65 23.95 -6.98
C VAL A 47 11.35 23.25 -6.53
N VAL A 48 10.23 23.51 -7.20
CA VAL A 48 8.94 22.85 -6.91
C VAL A 48 9.05 21.34 -7.13
N PHE A 49 9.64 20.92 -8.24
CA PHE A 49 9.84 19.50 -8.54
C PHE A 49 10.77 18.82 -7.53
N GLY A 50 11.87 19.49 -7.15
CA GLY A 50 12.80 18.99 -6.12
C GLY A 50 12.13 18.87 -4.75
N ALA A 51 11.35 19.87 -4.35
CA ALA A 51 10.58 19.82 -3.10
C ALA A 51 9.52 18.70 -3.11
N LEU A 52 8.82 18.52 -4.24
CA LEU A 52 7.85 17.44 -4.40
C LEU A 52 8.52 16.06 -4.37
N ALA A 53 9.67 15.91 -5.04
CA ALA A 53 10.44 14.66 -5.03
C ALA A 53 10.96 14.31 -3.62
N LEU A 54 11.44 15.30 -2.88
CA LEU A 54 11.86 15.12 -1.49
C LEU A 54 10.69 14.76 -0.57
N MET A 55 9.55 15.46 -0.72
CA MET A 55 8.33 15.16 0.03
C MET A 55 7.81 13.75 -0.28
N LEU A 56 7.82 13.35 -1.55
CA LEU A 56 7.40 12.02 -1.97
C LEU A 56 8.35 10.95 -1.46
N SER A 57 9.67 11.18 -1.55
CA SER A 57 10.68 10.27 -0.99
C SER A 57 10.51 10.08 0.52
N TRP A 58 10.24 11.17 1.24
CA TRP A 58 9.97 11.10 2.68
C TRP A 58 8.64 10.38 3.00
N ALA A 59 7.60 10.60 2.19
CA ALA A 59 6.32 9.91 2.34
C ALA A 59 6.42 8.41 2.04
N LEU A 60 7.22 8.01 1.03
CA LEU A 60 7.44 6.61 0.67
C LEU A 60 8.31 5.85 1.68
N ASN A 61 9.11 6.55 2.47
CA ASN A 61 9.89 5.94 3.56
C ASN A 61 9.10 5.77 4.87
N ARG A 62 7.85 6.21 4.91
CA ARG A 62 6.97 5.92 6.04
C ARG A 62 6.42 4.52 5.88
N ASP A 63 6.55 3.73 6.92
CA ASP A 63 5.99 2.38 6.98
C ASP A 63 4.45 2.47 6.92
N PRO A 64 3.79 1.97 5.85
CA PRO A 64 2.34 2.02 5.74
C PRO A 64 1.62 1.06 6.72
N HIS A 65 2.37 0.25 7.47
CA HIS A 65 1.82 -0.76 8.37
C HIS A 65 1.34 -0.20 9.73
N GLU A 66 1.58 1.09 10.02
CA GLU A 66 1.17 1.73 11.29
C GLU A 66 -0.28 2.26 11.29
N ILE A 67 -1.18 1.76 10.46
CA ILE A 67 -2.60 2.13 10.60
C ILE A 67 -3.21 1.30 11.73
N PRO A 68 -3.50 1.88 12.91
CA PRO A 68 -4.14 1.14 13.98
C PRO A 68 -5.48 0.61 13.50
N SER A 69 -5.66 -0.71 13.49
CA SER A 69 -6.97 -1.28 13.19
C SER A 69 -7.99 -0.78 14.21
N ALA A 70 -9.12 -0.27 13.72
CA ALA A 70 -10.23 0.15 14.59
C ALA A 70 -10.76 -0.98 15.49
N LEU A 71 -10.37 -2.23 15.21
CA LEU A 71 -10.81 -3.42 15.95
C LEU A 71 -9.86 -3.82 17.08
N ILE A 72 -8.71 -3.14 17.26
CA ILE A 72 -7.82 -3.42 18.41
C ILE A 72 -8.56 -3.10 19.72
N GLY A 73 -8.53 -4.05 20.66
CA GLY A 73 -9.27 -3.98 21.93
C GLY A 73 -10.74 -4.38 21.83
N HIS A 74 -11.28 -4.57 20.62
CA HIS A 74 -12.67 -4.99 20.43
C HIS A 74 -12.81 -6.51 20.41
N PRO A 75 -13.99 -7.05 20.79
CA PRO A 75 -14.28 -8.46 20.64
C PRO A 75 -14.17 -8.90 19.18
N VAL A 76 -13.69 -10.12 18.96
CA VAL A 76 -13.73 -10.78 17.66
C VAL A 76 -15.16 -10.80 17.14
N PRO A 77 -15.41 -10.38 15.88
CA PRO A 77 -16.73 -10.50 15.27
C PRO A 77 -17.26 -11.94 15.31
N GLN A 78 -18.57 -12.11 15.36
CA GLN A 78 -19.18 -13.43 15.34
C GLN A 78 -19.09 -14.05 13.94
N PHE A 79 -18.59 -15.26 13.88
CA PHE A 79 -18.48 -16.01 12.63
C PHE A 79 -18.43 -17.52 12.88
N ALA A 80 -18.74 -18.29 11.85
CA ALA A 80 -18.54 -19.74 11.81
C ALA A 80 -18.23 -20.14 10.36
N LEU A 81 -17.05 -20.67 10.13
CA LEU A 81 -16.57 -21.09 8.83
C LEU A 81 -16.34 -22.60 8.78
N PRO A 82 -16.71 -23.26 7.68
CA PRO A 82 -16.35 -24.65 7.46
C PRO A 82 -14.83 -24.81 7.37
N PRO A 83 -14.29 -26.00 7.62
CA PRO A 83 -12.85 -26.25 7.44
C PRO A 83 -12.46 -26.12 5.97
N VAL A 84 -11.19 -25.78 5.74
CA VAL A 84 -10.58 -25.93 4.42
C VAL A 84 -10.69 -27.38 3.97
N LYS A 85 -10.94 -27.61 2.69
CA LYS A 85 -11.10 -28.95 2.11
C LYS A 85 -9.97 -29.89 2.54
N GLY A 86 -10.34 -31.07 3.04
CA GLY A 86 -9.40 -32.07 3.56
C GLY A 86 -8.93 -31.82 5.02
N ARG A 87 -9.48 -30.79 5.68
CA ARG A 87 -9.30 -30.55 7.12
C ARG A 87 -10.60 -30.91 7.86
N THR A 88 -10.48 -31.23 9.14
CA THR A 88 -11.62 -31.71 9.96
C THR A 88 -12.24 -30.63 10.84
N LEU A 89 -11.43 -29.64 11.23
CA LEU A 89 -11.84 -28.61 12.17
C LEU A 89 -12.04 -27.27 11.48
N GLY A 90 -13.27 -26.78 11.46
CA GLY A 90 -13.62 -25.42 11.06
C GLY A 90 -13.15 -24.39 12.08
N LEU A 91 -13.36 -23.11 11.79
CA LEU A 91 -12.99 -22.00 12.67
C LEU A 91 -14.20 -21.12 12.92
N SER A 92 -14.43 -20.81 14.19
CA SER A 92 -15.47 -19.88 14.64
C SER A 92 -14.98 -19.01 15.79
N ASN A 93 -15.72 -17.96 16.12
CA ASN A 93 -15.36 -17.07 17.22
C ASN A 93 -15.34 -17.79 18.59
N VAL A 94 -16.08 -18.88 18.77
CA VAL A 94 -16.08 -19.65 20.03
C VAL A 94 -14.80 -20.47 20.21
N ASP A 95 -14.12 -20.80 19.11
CA ASP A 95 -12.84 -21.53 19.13
C ASP A 95 -11.64 -20.64 19.52
N LEU A 96 -11.86 -19.33 19.65
CA LEU A 96 -10.85 -18.32 20.00
C LEU A 96 -10.98 -17.87 21.47
N LYS A 97 -11.55 -18.70 22.34
CA LYS A 97 -11.72 -18.43 23.77
C LYS A 97 -10.76 -19.25 24.61
N ASP A 98 -10.56 -18.77 25.84
CA ASP A 98 -9.87 -19.47 26.91
C ASP A 98 -8.35 -19.59 26.74
N GLU A 99 -7.81 -19.29 25.57
CA GLU A 99 -6.36 -19.27 25.32
C GLU A 99 -5.93 -18.12 24.39
N VAL A 100 -4.69 -17.67 24.55
CA VAL A 100 -4.10 -16.70 23.61
C VAL A 100 -3.75 -17.44 22.31
N SER A 101 -4.16 -16.89 21.19
CA SER A 101 -3.97 -17.54 19.88
C SER A 101 -3.55 -16.55 18.80
N LEU A 102 -3.03 -17.08 17.69
CA LEU A 102 -2.86 -16.35 16.45
C LEU A 102 -3.95 -16.75 15.44
N VAL A 103 -4.47 -15.76 14.72
CA VAL A 103 -5.27 -15.99 13.52
C VAL A 103 -4.53 -15.37 12.35
N ASN A 104 -4.07 -16.24 11.43
CA ASN A 104 -3.39 -15.83 10.21
C ASN A 104 -4.36 -15.93 9.04
N VAL A 105 -4.50 -14.82 8.30
CA VAL A 105 -5.32 -14.74 7.10
C VAL A 105 -4.45 -15.01 5.90
N PHE A 106 -4.77 -16.05 5.15
CA PHE A 106 -3.94 -16.54 4.06
C PHE A 106 -4.75 -16.95 2.83
N ALA A 107 -4.07 -17.11 1.70
CA ALA A 107 -4.63 -17.70 0.49
C ALA A 107 -3.54 -18.44 -0.31
N SER A 108 -3.93 -19.46 -1.06
CA SER A 108 -2.99 -20.23 -1.90
C SER A 108 -2.37 -19.41 -3.03
N TRP A 109 -3.09 -18.41 -3.54
CA TRP A 109 -2.65 -17.49 -4.59
C TRP A 109 -1.75 -16.35 -4.08
N CYS A 110 -1.56 -16.22 -2.75
CA CYS A 110 -0.79 -15.16 -2.12
C CYS A 110 0.70 -15.51 -2.08
N VAL A 111 1.53 -14.74 -2.77
CA VAL A 111 2.98 -14.96 -2.81
C VAL A 111 3.64 -14.68 -1.45
N GLU A 112 3.25 -13.58 -0.80
CA GLU A 112 3.78 -13.17 0.50
C GLU A 112 3.41 -14.14 1.62
N CYS A 113 2.21 -14.77 1.53
CA CYS A 113 1.82 -15.84 2.47
C CYS A 113 2.79 -17.03 2.41
N ARG A 114 3.33 -17.34 1.21
CA ARG A 114 4.33 -18.38 1.06
C ARG A 114 5.67 -18.01 1.73
N THR A 115 5.99 -16.72 1.75
CA THR A 115 7.24 -16.22 2.35
C THR A 115 7.21 -16.36 3.88
N GLU A 116 6.08 -16.08 4.53
CA GLU A 116 5.94 -16.21 6.00
C GLU A 116 5.67 -17.64 6.47
N HIS A 117 5.18 -18.51 5.60
CA HIS A 117 4.70 -19.85 5.95
C HIS A 117 5.72 -20.72 6.72
N PRO A 118 7.03 -20.74 6.36
CA PRO A 118 8.04 -21.46 7.14
C PRO A 118 8.13 -21.00 8.59
N LEU A 119 7.92 -19.70 8.84
CA LEU A 119 7.93 -19.13 10.19
C LEU A 119 6.73 -19.61 11.02
N LEU A 120 5.56 -19.69 10.40
CA LEU A 120 4.36 -20.25 11.03
C LEU A 120 4.52 -21.73 11.36
N LEU A 121 5.19 -22.52 10.50
CA LEU A 121 5.52 -23.91 10.78
C LEU A 121 6.49 -24.07 11.95
N GLN A 122 7.49 -23.19 12.06
CA GLN A 122 8.40 -23.16 13.21
C GLN A 122 7.63 -22.84 14.51
N LEU A 123 6.79 -21.80 14.51
CA LEU A 123 5.93 -21.46 15.65
C LEU A 123 5.02 -22.61 16.07
N LYS A 124 4.47 -23.34 15.10
CA LYS A 124 3.68 -24.54 15.36
C LYS A 124 4.51 -25.62 16.04
N ALA A 125 5.73 -25.85 15.56
CA ALA A 125 6.64 -26.87 16.11
C ALA A 125 7.05 -26.55 17.55
N ASP A 126 7.20 -25.27 17.89
CA ASP A 126 7.51 -24.80 19.25
C ASP A 126 6.36 -25.06 20.24
N GLY A 127 5.12 -25.24 19.73
CA GLY A 127 3.96 -25.60 20.53
C GLY A 127 3.53 -24.55 21.57
N SER A 128 4.04 -23.33 21.46
CA SER A 128 3.83 -22.28 22.47
C SER A 128 2.45 -21.65 22.44
N LEU A 129 1.73 -21.74 21.33
CA LEU A 129 0.37 -21.21 21.17
C LEU A 129 -0.33 -21.83 19.95
N PRO A 130 -1.68 -21.89 19.94
CA PRO A 130 -2.43 -22.31 18.77
C PRO A 130 -2.39 -21.26 17.68
N ILE A 131 -2.26 -21.72 16.44
CA ILE A 131 -2.34 -20.90 15.24
C ILE A 131 -3.55 -21.35 14.45
N HIS A 132 -4.45 -20.43 14.12
CA HIS A 132 -5.63 -20.70 13.30
C HIS A 132 -5.48 -20.03 11.94
N GLY A 133 -5.93 -20.71 10.89
CA GLY A 133 -5.90 -20.21 9.52
C GLY A 133 -7.28 -19.74 9.06
N LEU A 134 -7.39 -18.49 8.63
CA LEU A 134 -8.54 -17.96 7.91
C LEU A 134 -8.19 -17.88 6.43
N ASN A 135 -8.73 -18.82 5.64
CA ASN A 135 -8.45 -18.91 4.21
C ASN A 135 -9.38 -17.99 3.43
N TYR A 136 -8.81 -16.98 2.80
CA TYR A 136 -9.53 -15.85 2.22
C TYR A 136 -9.72 -15.99 0.71
N LYS A 137 -10.97 -16.00 0.25
CA LYS A 137 -11.36 -15.97 -1.18
C LYS A 137 -10.53 -16.92 -2.04
N ASP A 138 -10.43 -18.16 -1.61
CA ASP A 138 -9.57 -19.16 -2.23
C ASP A 138 -10.41 -20.31 -2.81
N SER A 139 -9.86 -20.99 -3.82
CA SER A 139 -10.43 -22.23 -4.31
C SER A 139 -10.22 -23.35 -3.27
N PRO A 140 -11.24 -24.14 -2.91
CA PRO A 140 -11.11 -25.22 -1.94
C PRO A 140 -10.01 -26.23 -2.32
N ASP A 141 -9.85 -26.54 -3.61
CA ASP A 141 -8.85 -27.47 -4.09
C ASP A 141 -7.43 -26.89 -4.03
N GLU A 142 -7.28 -25.59 -4.36
CA GLU A 142 -5.99 -24.92 -4.29
C GLU A 142 -5.53 -24.72 -2.86
N ALA A 143 -6.42 -24.29 -1.96
CA ALA A 143 -6.12 -24.17 -0.53
C ALA A 143 -5.68 -25.50 0.07
N SER A 144 -6.42 -26.58 -0.24
CA SER A 144 -6.07 -27.94 0.20
C SER A 144 -4.71 -28.38 -0.34
N ARG A 145 -4.47 -28.20 -1.64
CA ARG A 145 -3.22 -28.57 -2.29
C ARG A 145 -2.05 -27.79 -1.69
N TRP A 146 -2.23 -26.50 -1.46
CA TRP A 146 -1.24 -25.62 -0.88
C TRP A 146 -0.79 -26.07 0.51
N LEU A 147 -1.74 -26.34 1.42
CA LEU A 147 -1.47 -26.84 2.77
C LEU A 147 -0.85 -28.25 2.75
N ASN A 148 -1.21 -29.10 1.79
CA ASN A 148 -0.60 -30.43 1.66
C ASN A 148 0.82 -30.36 1.12
N THR A 149 1.13 -29.38 0.28
CA THR A 149 2.46 -29.24 -0.35
C THR A 149 3.47 -28.56 0.56
N PHE A 150 3.05 -27.50 1.26
CA PHE A 150 3.95 -26.67 2.06
C PHE A 150 3.89 -26.95 3.57
N GLY A 151 3.00 -27.85 4.00
CA GLY A 151 2.74 -28.14 5.41
C GLY A 151 1.55 -27.35 5.94
N ASP A 152 1.04 -27.78 7.10
CA ASP A 152 -0.11 -27.16 7.74
C ASP A 152 0.26 -26.68 9.14
N PRO A 153 0.45 -25.36 9.34
CA PRO A 153 0.76 -24.80 10.66
C PRO A 153 -0.47 -24.65 11.54
N TYR A 154 -1.67 -24.82 10.99
CA TYR A 154 -2.91 -24.44 11.66
C TYR A 154 -3.50 -25.53 12.54
N THR A 155 -3.97 -25.16 13.72
CA THR A 155 -4.77 -26.02 14.60
C THR A 155 -6.18 -26.18 14.07
N ARG A 156 -6.76 -25.08 13.53
CA ARG A 156 -8.07 -25.03 12.87
C ARG A 156 -7.97 -24.16 11.63
N THR A 157 -8.83 -24.44 10.65
CA THR A 157 -8.90 -23.63 9.44
C THR A 157 -10.33 -23.23 9.14
N GLY A 158 -10.55 -21.99 8.76
CA GLY A 158 -11.86 -21.52 8.29
C GLY A 158 -11.80 -21.11 6.81
N ALA A 159 -12.67 -21.71 5.98
CA ALA A 159 -12.75 -21.37 4.56
C ALA A 159 -13.73 -20.21 4.34
N ASP A 160 -13.22 -18.99 4.21
CA ASP A 160 -13.99 -17.78 3.91
C ASP A 160 -14.04 -17.53 2.39
N LEU A 161 -14.83 -18.36 1.69
CA LEU A 161 -14.89 -18.39 0.22
C LEU A 161 -15.35 -17.05 -0.39
N ASN A 162 -16.21 -16.32 0.29
CA ASN A 162 -16.73 -15.04 -0.18
C ASN A 162 -15.99 -13.83 0.43
N GLY A 163 -15.10 -14.04 1.40
CA GLY A 163 -14.32 -13.01 2.06
C GLY A 163 -15.12 -12.17 3.04
N ARG A 164 -16.31 -12.60 3.45
CA ARG A 164 -17.17 -11.81 4.33
C ARG A 164 -16.61 -11.69 5.74
N VAL A 165 -16.11 -12.79 6.28
CA VAL A 165 -15.52 -12.79 7.62
C VAL A 165 -14.27 -11.93 7.65
N ALA A 166 -13.41 -12.01 6.64
CA ALA A 166 -12.24 -11.15 6.53
C ALA A 166 -12.62 -9.66 6.48
N ILE A 167 -13.71 -9.28 5.78
CA ILE A 167 -14.22 -7.91 5.77
C ILE A 167 -14.66 -7.49 7.17
N ASP A 168 -15.41 -8.32 7.87
CA ASP A 168 -15.89 -8.04 9.22
C ASP A 168 -14.72 -7.90 10.23
N TRP A 169 -13.59 -8.57 9.96
CA TRP A 169 -12.32 -8.44 10.71
C TRP A 169 -11.47 -7.24 10.28
N GLY A 170 -11.94 -6.46 9.30
CA GLY A 170 -11.21 -5.31 8.77
C GLY A 170 -9.92 -5.71 8.06
N VAL A 171 -9.89 -6.89 7.41
CA VAL A 171 -8.75 -7.35 6.61
C VAL A 171 -8.67 -6.49 5.34
N TYR A 172 -7.49 -5.93 5.08
CA TYR A 172 -7.22 -5.15 3.88
C TYR A 172 -6.68 -6.00 2.74
N GLY A 173 -5.98 -7.07 3.09
CA GLY A 173 -5.35 -7.98 2.14
C GLY A 173 -4.77 -9.21 2.84
N VAL A 174 -4.03 -10.02 2.10
CA VAL A 174 -3.33 -11.18 2.62
C VAL A 174 -1.83 -11.07 2.33
N PRO A 175 -0.96 -11.47 3.28
CA PRO A 175 -1.30 -12.01 4.60
C PRO A 175 -1.57 -10.92 5.64
N GLU A 176 -2.34 -11.27 6.66
CA GLU A 176 -2.48 -10.50 7.90
C GLU A 176 -2.53 -11.46 9.08
N THR A 177 -1.94 -11.08 10.22
CA THR A 177 -1.93 -11.92 11.42
C THR A 177 -2.47 -11.16 12.63
N PHE A 178 -3.41 -11.76 13.32
CA PHE A 178 -4.04 -11.21 14.51
C PHE A 178 -3.58 -11.97 15.76
N VAL A 179 -3.30 -11.24 16.85
CA VAL A 179 -3.13 -11.81 18.19
C VAL A 179 -4.45 -11.69 18.92
N ILE A 180 -4.97 -12.82 19.39
CA ILE A 180 -6.25 -12.90 20.09
C ILE A 180 -6.01 -13.22 21.55
N THR A 181 -6.70 -12.51 22.44
CA THR A 181 -6.67 -12.70 23.90
C THR A 181 -7.56 -13.85 24.35
N LYS A 182 -7.41 -14.33 25.60
CA LYS A 182 -8.24 -15.38 26.21
C LYS A 182 -9.73 -15.03 26.24
N ASP A 183 -10.07 -13.74 26.32
CA ASP A 183 -11.45 -13.24 26.28
C ASP A 183 -11.93 -12.90 24.86
N SER A 184 -11.28 -13.46 23.82
CA SER A 184 -11.62 -13.29 22.41
C SER A 184 -11.63 -11.84 21.94
N ARG A 185 -10.63 -11.05 22.32
CA ARG A 185 -10.41 -9.70 21.82
C ARG A 185 -9.20 -9.66 20.90
N ILE A 186 -9.22 -8.77 19.94
CA ILE A 186 -8.08 -8.51 19.06
C ILE A 186 -7.09 -7.63 19.83
N ALA A 187 -5.95 -8.21 20.25
CA ALA A 187 -4.89 -7.47 20.95
C ALA A 187 -3.93 -6.76 19.99
N HIS A 188 -3.69 -7.35 18.82
CA HIS A 188 -2.77 -6.80 17.80
C HIS A 188 -3.16 -7.28 16.42
N LYS A 189 -2.81 -6.49 15.42
CA LYS A 189 -2.96 -6.80 14.00
C LYS A 189 -1.66 -6.47 13.29
N GLN A 190 -1.03 -7.47 12.72
CA GLN A 190 0.10 -7.34 11.80
C GLN A 190 -0.44 -7.32 10.38
N ILE A 191 -0.17 -6.26 9.63
CA ILE A 191 -0.52 -6.14 8.21
C ILE A 191 0.70 -6.54 7.39
N GLY A 192 0.49 -7.34 6.35
CA GLY A 192 1.58 -7.89 5.54
C GLY A 192 2.25 -9.12 6.16
N PRO A 193 3.31 -9.63 5.52
CA PRO A 193 3.96 -10.86 5.93
C PRO A 193 4.60 -10.75 7.32
N LEU A 194 4.44 -11.80 8.09
CA LEU A 194 5.09 -11.92 9.40
C LEU A 194 6.59 -12.12 9.21
N SER A 195 7.37 -11.13 9.62
CA SER A 195 8.83 -11.21 9.62
C SER A 195 9.37 -11.77 10.95
N PRO A 196 10.56 -12.38 10.96
CA PRO A 196 11.22 -12.79 12.20
C PRO A 196 11.39 -11.64 13.18
N GLU A 197 11.69 -10.44 12.69
CA GLU A 197 11.84 -9.23 13.51
C GLU A 197 10.52 -8.82 14.16
N ALA A 198 9.42 -8.72 13.41
CA ALA A 198 8.10 -8.41 13.95
C ALA A 198 7.63 -9.45 14.97
N LEU A 199 7.91 -10.73 14.68
CA LEU A 199 7.61 -11.82 15.59
C LEU A 199 8.35 -11.67 16.92
N GLU A 200 9.67 -11.49 16.90
CA GLU A 200 10.52 -11.45 18.09
C GLU A 200 10.37 -10.15 18.90
N SER A 201 10.27 -9.00 18.20
CA SER A 201 10.22 -7.68 18.87
C SER A 201 8.84 -7.29 19.36
N THR A 202 7.77 -7.76 18.71
CA THR A 202 6.41 -7.27 18.97
C THR A 202 5.46 -8.40 19.40
N ILE A 203 5.33 -9.45 18.59
CA ILE A 203 4.27 -10.44 18.76
C ILE A 203 4.56 -11.38 19.94
N LEU A 204 5.74 -12.01 20.02
CA LEU A 204 6.07 -12.91 21.10
C LEU A 204 6.10 -12.24 22.49
N PRO A 205 6.65 -11.01 22.66
CA PRO A 205 6.56 -10.30 23.92
C PRO A 205 5.10 -9.98 24.33
N LEU A 206 4.25 -9.62 23.37
CA LEU A 206 2.84 -9.40 23.62
C LEU A 206 2.13 -10.69 24.06
N ILE A 207 2.32 -11.79 23.34
CA ILE A 207 1.74 -13.10 23.67
C ILE A 207 2.14 -13.53 25.09
N ARG A 208 3.44 -13.47 25.43
CA ARG A 208 3.91 -13.80 26.79
C ARG A 208 3.24 -13.00 27.87
N ARG A 209 3.01 -11.70 27.63
CA ARG A 209 2.29 -10.81 28.57
C ARG A 209 0.83 -11.22 28.71
N LEU A 210 0.15 -11.53 27.61
CA LEU A 210 -1.26 -11.92 27.61
C LEU A 210 -1.49 -13.30 28.23
N GLN A 211 -0.54 -14.22 28.11
CA GLN A 211 -0.60 -15.54 28.75
C GLN A 211 -0.48 -15.50 30.26
N GLN A 212 0.17 -14.45 30.81
CA GLN A 212 0.33 -14.23 32.27
C GLN A 212 -0.87 -13.56 32.92
N GLN A 213 -1.82 -13.04 32.16
CA GLN A 213 -3.08 -12.46 32.62
C GLN A 213 -4.15 -13.54 32.76
#